data_0027e4a59ff34b2bb516fd35bbf200a5
#
_entry.id   0027e4a59ff34b2bb516fd35bbf200a5
#
_cell.length_a   1.000
_cell.length_b   1.000
_cell.length_c   1.000
_cell.angle_alpha   90.00
_cell.angle_beta   90.00
_cell.angle_gamma   90.00
#
_symmetry.space_group_name_H-M   'P 1'
#
loop_
_entity.id
_entity.type
_entity.pdbx_description
1 polymer ?
#
loop_
_entity_poly.entity_id
_entity_poly.type
_entity_poly.pdbx_seq_one_letter_code
_entity_poly.pdbx_strand_id
1 'polypeptide(L)'
;GWGQVSPYNSDLTCEILHRQVAPWALGRSMNALEDVIAEIPMREHKFPGTYLRRAMAGLDTAVWDWRGKVAGKPVAELLGGSAGPIRVYASSMRRDISPDDEAARLTVLRDVQGFDAFKVRVGAECGQDRDEWSGRTEAIIPTMRKALGDDAALLVDGNSGFSPDRAIKVGRMLEDNGYEHFEEPCPYWELEQTAEVAQALSIDVAGGEQDWDLQNWKRMIALRAVDIIQPDILYVGGISLAMEV
;
A
#
# COMPACT_ATOMS: atom_id res chain seq x y z
N GLY A 1 -0.48 -18.41 17.84
CA GLY A 1 -0.69 -17.25 16.99
C GLY A 1 -0.98 -17.66 15.55
N TRP A 2 -1.67 -16.79 14.86
CA TRP A 2 -1.97 -16.90 13.45
C TRP A 2 -1.29 -15.76 12.71
N GLY A 3 -0.70 -16.05 11.55
CA GLY A 3 -0.11 -15.05 10.67
C GLY A 3 -0.47 -15.36 9.22
N GLN A 4 -0.54 -14.31 8.41
CA GLN A 4 -0.85 -14.42 6.99
C GLN A 4 0.38 -14.02 6.17
N VAL A 5 0.65 -14.76 5.11
CA VAL A 5 1.58 -14.38 4.05
C VAL A 5 0.81 -13.71 2.91
N SER A 6 1.51 -13.00 2.02
CA SER A 6 0.89 -12.41 0.82
C SER A 6 0.15 -13.47 0.00
N PRO A 7 -1.08 -13.22 -0.46
CA PRO A 7 -1.85 -14.16 -1.26
C PRO A 7 -1.31 -14.30 -2.70
N TYR A 8 -0.58 -13.30 -3.19
CA TYR A 8 -0.02 -13.33 -4.55
C TYR A 8 1.13 -14.31 -4.63
N ASN A 9 1.06 -15.28 -5.56
CA ASN A 9 2.01 -16.37 -5.72
C ASN A 9 2.27 -17.07 -4.36
N SER A 10 1.19 -17.39 -3.66
CA SER A 10 1.25 -17.96 -2.31
C SER A 10 1.99 -19.29 -2.24
N ASP A 11 1.99 -20.07 -3.32
CA ASP A 11 2.78 -21.28 -3.51
C ASP A 11 4.29 -21.00 -3.39
N LEU A 12 4.80 -19.96 -4.08
CA LEU A 12 6.19 -19.53 -3.97
C LEU A 12 6.52 -19.01 -2.58
N THR A 13 5.64 -18.16 -2.02
CA THR A 13 5.82 -17.61 -0.67
C THR A 13 5.84 -18.73 0.39
N CYS A 14 5.00 -19.75 0.24
CA CYS A 14 4.98 -20.94 1.10
C CYS A 14 6.30 -21.71 1.03
N GLU A 15 6.84 -21.91 -0.16
CA GLU A 15 8.13 -22.59 -0.36
C GLU A 15 9.27 -21.79 0.30
N ILE A 16 9.29 -20.48 0.14
CA ILE A 16 10.26 -19.61 0.81
C ILE A 16 10.11 -19.67 2.34
N LEU A 17 8.87 -19.66 2.85
CA LEU A 17 8.62 -19.82 4.28
C LEU A 17 9.26 -21.11 4.81
N HIS A 18 9.05 -22.22 4.13
CA HIS A 18 9.59 -23.52 4.54
C HIS A 18 11.11 -23.61 4.42
N ARG A 19 11.73 -22.97 3.43
CA ARG A 19 13.18 -23.10 3.17
C ARG A 19 14.03 -22.05 3.85
N GLN A 20 13.55 -20.82 3.95
CA GLN A 20 14.36 -19.67 4.38
C GLN A 20 13.92 -19.08 5.72
N VAL A 21 12.71 -19.32 6.20
CA VAL A 21 12.19 -18.75 7.45
C VAL A 21 12.01 -19.82 8.51
N ALA A 22 11.26 -20.87 8.23
CA ALA A 22 10.94 -21.92 9.19
C ALA A 22 12.18 -22.61 9.80
N PRO A 23 13.26 -22.89 9.07
CA PRO A 23 14.45 -23.54 9.67
C PRO A 23 15.10 -22.73 10.81
N TRP A 24 14.99 -21.41 10.77
CA TRP A 24 15.52 -20.53 11.79
C TRP A 24 14.59 -20.37 13.00
N ALA A 25 13.28 -20.51 12.78
CA ALA A 25 12.25 -20.33 13.80
C ALA A 25 11.89 -21.60 14.57
N LEU A 26 11.91 -22.76 13.90
CA LEU A 26 11.53 -24.03 14.52
C LEU A 26 12.44 -24.39 15.68
N GLY A 27 11.82 -24.82 16.80
CA GLY A 27 12.54 -25.19 18.03
C GLY A 27 12.99 -24.00 18.87
N ARG A 28 12.71 -22.76 18.47
CA ARG A 28 12.99 -21.56 19.28
C ARG A 28 11.84 -21.27 20.25
N SER A 29 12.17 -20.67 21.37
CA SER A 29 11.15 -20.15 22.29
C SER A 29 10.43 -18.95 21.63
N MET A 30 9.15 -18.76 21.96
CA MET A 30 8.37 -17.61 21.44
C MET A 30 9.02 -16.26 21.79
N ASN A 31 9.67 -16.16 22.96
CA ASN A 31 10.35 -14.94 23.38
C ASN A 31 11.62 -14.63 22.55
N ALA A 32 12.22 -15.64 21.91
CA ALA A 32 13.38 -15.46 21.05
C ALA A 32 13.02 -15.22 19.57
N LEU A 33 11.76 -15.35 19.18
CA LEU A 33 11.37 -15.26 17.77
C LEU A 33 11.54 -13.85 17.21
N GLU A 34 11.44 -12.80 18.02
CA GLU A 34 11.70 -11.44 17.58
C GLU A 34 13.15 -11.26 17.10
N ASP A 35 14.14 -11.72 17.91
CA ASP A 35 15.54 -11.70 17.52
C ASP A 35 15.78 -12.55 16.28
N VAL A 36 15.13 -13.72 16.20
CA VAL A 36 15.22 -14.60 15.02
C VAL A 36 14.70 -13.92 13.77
N ILE A 37 13.55 -13.24 13.85
CA ILE A 37 12.96 -12.52 12.72
C ILE A 37 13.92 -11.42 12.24
N ALA A 38 14.54 -10.67 13.16
CA ALA A 38 15.53 -9.64 12.82
C ALA A 38 16.80 -10.23 12.17
N GLU A 39 17.20 -11.45 12.55
CA GLU A 39 18.38 -12.11 12.01
C GLU A 39 18.18 -12.77 10.63
N ILE A 40 16.95 -13.17 10.27
CA ILE A 40 16.67 -13.91 9.02
C ILE A 40 17.25 -13.21 7.78
N PRO A 41 17.07 -11.89 7.56
CA PRO A 41 17.63 -11.23 6.38
C PRO A 41 19.15 -11.31 6.29
N MET A 42 19.85 -11.30 7.43
CA MET A 42 21.31 -11.44 7.47
C MET A 42 21.76 -12.87 7.14
N ARG A 43 21.00 -13.86 7.61
CA ARG A 43 21.28 -15.27 7.35
C ARG A 43 21.01 -15.65 5.89
N GLU A 44 19.97 -15.06 5.31
CA GLU A 44 19.51 -15.31 3.93
C GLU A 44 20.01 -14.24 2.95
N HIS A 45 21.09 -13.53 3.27
CA HIS A 45 21.59 -12.38 2.50
C HIS A 45 21.93 -12.68 1.03
N LYS A 46 22.13 -13.96 0.65
CA LYS A 46 22.40 -14.36 -0.73
C LYS A 46 21.13 -14.48 -1.57
N PHE A 47 19.97 -14.59 -0.93
CA PHE A 47 18.67 -14.71 -1.57
C PHE A 47 17.66 -13.72 -0.95
N PRO A 48 17.99 -12.42 -0.92
CA PRO A 48 17.12 -11.40 -0.37
C PRO A 48 15.92 -11.17 -1.30
N GLY A 49 15.00 -10.34 -0.87
CA GLY A 49 13.97 -9.81 -1.75
C GLY A 49 12.56 -9.94 -1.21
N THR A 50 11.62 -9.53 -2.04
CA THR A 50 10.22 -9.41 -1.66
C THR A 50 9.61 -10.71 -1.15
N TYR A 51 9.93 -11.87 -1.75
CA TYR A 51 9.36 -13.14 -1.29
C TYR A 51 9.84 -13.56 0.08
N LEU A 52 11.11 -13.30 0.43
CA LEU A 52 11.60 -13.52 1.78
C LEU A 52 10.82 -12.66 2.78
N ARG A 53 10.63 -11.36 2.49
CA ARG A 53 9.86 -10.46 3.35
C ARG A 53 8.40 -10.88 3.49
N ARG A 54 7.76 -11.28 2.40
CA ARG A 54 6.38 -11.81 2.43
C ARG A 54 6.24 -13.07 3.29
N ALA A 55 7.24 -13.95 3.26
CA ALA A 55 7.26 -15.13 4.11
C ALA A 55 7.52 -14.78 5.59
N MET A 56 8.45 -13.85 5.85
CA MET A 56 8.71 -13.33 7.21
C MET A 56 7.48 -12.68 7.84
N ALA A 57 6.67 -11.97 7.05
CA ALA A 57 5.44 -11.34 7.52
C ALA A 57 4.47 -12.34 8.18
N GLY A 58 4.38 -13.54 7.63
CA GLY A 58 3.56 -14.61 8.24
C GLY A 58 4.04 -15.03 9.62
N LEU A 59 5.34 -15.13 9.82
CA LEU A 59 5.92 -15.45 11.13
C LEU A 59 5.75 -14.28 12.11
N ASP A 60 6.09 -13.07 11.70
CA ASP A 60 6.01 -11.88 12.54
C ASP A 60 4.57 -11.60 13.01
N THR A 61 3.61 -11.62 12.10
CA THR A 61 2.20 -11.43 12.45
C THR A 61 1.67 -12.53 13.37
N ALA A 62 2.12 -13.79 13.20
CA ALA A 62 1.77 -14.88 14.10
C ALA A 62 2.34 -14.68 15.52
N VAL A 63 3.54 -14.10 15.64
CA VAL A 63 4.16 -13.77 16.94
C VAL A 63 3.38 -12.64 17.62
N TRP A 64 2.99 -11.59 16.90
CA TRP A 64 2.18 -10.51 17.43
C TRP A 64 0.78 -10.98 17.87
N ASP A 65 0.12 -11.84 17.08
CA ASP A 65 -1.15 -12.44 17.45
C ASP A 65 -1.03 -13.31 18.73
N TRP A 66 0.05 -14.09 18.83
CA TRP A 66 0.34 -14.86 20.05
C TRP A 66 0.55 -13.96 21.27
N ARG A 67 1.33 -12.87 21.15
CA ARG A 67 1.56 -11.89 22.21
C ARG A 67 0.25 -11.26 22.68
N GLY A 68 -0.60 -10.86 21.75
CA GLY A 68 -1.93 -10.31 22.05
C GLY A 68 -2.79 -11.29 22.86
N LYS A 69 -2.82 -12.55 22.43
CA LYS A 69 -3.56 -13.61 23.11
C LYS A 69 -3.05 -13.92 24.52
N VAL A 70 -1.73 -13.97 24.70
CA VAL A 70 -1.11 -14.19 26.01
C VAL A 70 -1.35 -13.01 26.95
N ALA A 71 -1.28 -11.79 26.45
CA ALA A 71 -1.52 -10.57 27.23
C ALA A 71 -3.00 -10.26 27.45
N GLY A 72 -3.91 -10.93 26.71
CA GLY A 72 -5.34 -10.62 26.74
C GLY A 72 -5.65 -9.22 26.19
N LYS A 73 -4.85 -8.73 25.24
CA LYS A 73 -4.92 -7.38 24.66
C LYS A 73 -4.91 -7.40 23.13
N PRO A 74 -5.60 -6.44 22.48
CA PRO A 74 -5.41 -6.19 21.06
C PRO A 74 -3.94 -5.84 20.74
N VAL A 75 -3.47 -6.24 19.56
CA VAL A 75 -2.12 -5.90 19.11
C VAL A 75 -1.89 -4.38 19.07
N ALA A 76 -2.89 -3.60 18.68
CA ALA A 76 -2.81 -2.14 18.69
C ALA A 76 -2.41 -1.57 20.07
N GLU A 77 -2.91 -2.13 21.17
CA GLU A 77 -2.53 -1.71 22.52
C GLU A 77 -1.10 -2.13 22.89
N LEU A 78 -0.66 -3.31 22.42
CA LEU A 78 0.75 -3.74 22.63
C LEU A 78 1.74 -2.86 21.89
N LEU A 79 1.32 -2.26 20.78
CA LEU A 79 2.09 -1.27 19.99
C LEU A 79 2.00 0.16 20.55
N GLY A 80 1.33 0.36 21.69
CA GLY A 80 1.17 1.67 22.32
C GLY A 80 0.01 2.50 21.79
N GLY A 81 -0.83 1.93 20.94
CA GLY A 81 -2.04 2.56 20.42
C GLY A 81 -3.27 2.30 21.29
N SER A 82 -4.43 2.65 20.79
CA SER A 82 -5.73 2.42 21.42
C SER A 82 -6.73 1.86 20.41
N ALA A 83 -7.63 1.01 20.89
CA ALA A 83 -8.77 0.58 20.08
C ALA A 83 -9.75 1.74 19.87
N GLY A 84 -10.24 1.91 18.64
CA GLY A 84 -11.20 2.96 18.30
C GLY A 84 -11.61 2.88 16.82
N PRO A 85 -12.59 3.68 16.41
CA PRO A 85 -12.96 3.79 15.01
C PRO A 85 -11.82 4.42 14.21
N ILE A 86 -11.58 3.89 13.01
CA ILE A 86 -10.64 4.43 12.03
C ILE A 86 -11.44 4.81 10.79
N ARG A 87 -11.23 6.02 10.25
CA ARG A 87 -11.80 6.41 8.97
C ARG A 87 -11.21 5.54 7.86
N VAL A 88 -12.07 5.05 7.00
CA VAL A 88 -11.70 4.20 5.87
C VAL A 88 -12.27 4.77 4.57
N TYR A 89 -11.62 4.48 3.46
CA TYR A 89 -12.15 4.78 2.13
C TYR A 89 -12.59 3.51 1.39
N ALA A 90 -13.60 3.65 0.54
CA ALA A 90 -13.99 2.61 -0.39
C ALA A 90 -13.03 2.61 -1.59
N SER A 91 -12.17 1.58 -1.67
CA SER A 91 -11.20 1.44 -2.74
C SER A 91 -11.77 0.65 -3.91
N SER A 92 -11.85 1.28 -5.08
CA SER A 92 -12.15 0.57 -6.32
C SER A 92 -10.90 -0.12 -6.86
N MET A 93 -11.06 -1.41 -7.21
CA MET A 93 -10.02 -2.20 -7.86
C MET A 93 -10.19 -2.26 -9.38
N ARG A 94 -11.19 -1.53 -9.92
CA ARG A 94 -11.60 -1.68 -11.32
C ARG A 94 -11.03 -0.59 -12.22
N ARG A 95 -10.56 -1.01 -13.40
CA ARG A 95 -10.25 -0.16 -14.54
C ARG A 95 -11.19 -0.45 -15.73
N ASP A 96 -11.71 -1.66 -15.76
CA ASP A 96 -12.59 -2.22 -16.78
C ASP A 96 -14.06 -1.73 -16.72
N ILE A 97 -14.32 -0.67 -15.96
CA ILE A 97 -15.65 -0.08 -15.76
C ILE A 97 -15.69 1.35 -16.33
N SER A 98 -16.81 1.73 -16.92
CA SER A 98 -16.98 3.10 -17.39
C SER A 98 -17.01 4.10 -16.22
N PRO A 99 -16.60 5.36 -16.44
CA PRO A 99 -16.69 6.40 -15.41
C PRO A 99 -18.09 6.56 -14.83
N ASP A 100 -19.13 6.49 -15.66
CA ASP A 100 -20.53 6.65 -15.22
C ASP A 100 -21.01 5.45 -14.39
N ASP A 101 -20.69 4.22 -14.80
CA ASP A 101 -21.03 3.03 -14.02
C ASP A 101 -20.28 2.98 -12.68
N GLU A 102 -19.02 3.41 -12.66
CA GLU A 102 -18.25 3.52 -11.44
C GLU A 102 -18.83 4.57 -10.50
N ALA A 103 -19.22 5.72 -11.05
CA ALA A 103 -19.89 6.78 -10.29
C ALA A 103 -21.20 6.28 -9.66
N ALA A 104 -22.03 5.57 -10.42
CA ALA A 104 -23.25 4.96 -9.91
C ALA A 104 -22.96 3.95 -8.79
N ARG A 105 -21.96 3.09 -8.95
CA ARG A 105 -21.56 2.10 -7.95
C ARG A 105 -21.08 2.76 -6.66
N LEU A 106 -20.22 3.78 -6.74
CA LEU A 106 -19.68 4.47 -5.56
C LEU A 106 -20.75 5.34 -4.88
N THR A 107 -21.69 5.90 -5.63
CA THR A 107 -22.84 6.61 -5.04
C THR A 107 -23.68 5.68 -4.17
N VAL A 108 -23.88 4.43 -4.56
CA VAL A 108 -24.56 3.43 -3.71
C VAL A 108 -23.77 3.18 -2.41
N LEU A 109 -22.44 3.09 -2.48
CA LEU A 109 -21.62 2.92 -1.27
C LEU A 109 -21.72 4.14 -0.33
N ARG A 110 -21.78 5.36 -0.88
CA ARG A 110 -22.04 6.58 -0.11
C ARG A 110 -23.41 6.55 0.56
N ASP A 111 -24.47 6.34 -0.23
CA ASP A 111 -25.85 6.56 0.19
C ASP A 111 -26.38 5.43 1.08
N VAL A 112 -25.91 4.19 0.87
CA VAL A 112 -26.40 2.98 1.58
C VAL A 112 -25.46 2.56 2.70
N GLN A 113 -24.15 2.66 2.49
CA GLN A 113 -23.14 2.16 3.45
C GLN A 113 -22.45 3.29 4.23
N GLY A 114 -22.67 4.55 3.86
CA GLY A 114 -22.16 5.70 4.60
C GLY A 114 -20.67 5.99 4.41
N PHE A 115 -20.06 5.50 3.32
CA PHE A 115 -18.70 5.91 3.00
C PHE A 115 -18.65 7.40 2.62
N ASP A 116 -17.65 8.11 3.11
CA ASP A 116 -17.38 9.51 2.83
C ASP A 116 -16.02 9.74 2.11
N ALA A 117 -15.29 8.65 1.85
CA ALA A 117 -14.01 8.67 1.17
C ALA A 117 -13.92 7.54 0.13
N PHE A 118 -13.36 7.84 -1.05
CA PHE A 118 -13.33 6.93 -2.19
C PHE A 118 -12.01 7.00 -2.94
N LYS A 119 -11.44 5.85 -3.31
CA LYS A 119 -10.26 5.76 -4.17
C LYS A 119 -10.62 5.07 -5.48
N VAL A 120 -10.28 5.69 -6.61
CA VAL A 120 -10.45 5.13 -7.95
C VAL A 120 -9.10 4.96 -8.64
N ARG A 121 -9.06 4.10 -9.66
CA ARG A 121 -7.85 3.83 -10.43
C ARG A 121 -7.84 4.57 -11.75
N VAL A 122 -6.65 5.09 -12.09
CA VAL A 122 -6.32 5.73 -13.37
C VAL A 122 -5.14 5.01 -14.02
N GLY A 123 -4.90 5.29 -15.31
CA GLY A 123 -3.87 4.58 -16.06
C GLY A 123 -4.18 3.09 -16.22
N ALA A 124 -3.25 2.34 -16.79
CA ALA A 124 -3.40 0.89 -16.99
C ALA A 124 -2.09 0.12 -16.74
N GLU A 125 -1.07 0.32 -17.59
CA GLU A 125 0.18 -0.43 -17.55
C GLU A 125 1.29 0.38 -16.87
N CYS A 126 2.07 -0.30 -16.01
CA CYS A 126 3.17 0.32 -15.28
C CYS A 126 4.19 1.00 -16.22
N GLY A 127 4.43 2.30 -16.01
CA GLY A 127 5.42 3.10 -16.73
C GLY A 127 5.16 3.32 -18.22
N GLN A 128 3.95 3.05 -18.73
CA GLN A 128 3.67 3.10 -20.16
C GLN A 128 2.84 4.31 -20.61
N ASP A 129 2.38 5.16 -19.69
CA ASP A 129 1.49 6.30 -19.96
C ASP A 129 0.19 5.89 -20.69
N ARG A 130 -0.21 4.64 -20.55
CA ARG A 130 -1.41 4.09 -21.16
C ARG A 130 -2.60 4.18 -20.24
N ASP A 131 -3.75 4.27 -20.85
CA ASP A 131 -5.03 4.16 -20.18
C ASP A 131 -5.72 2.84 -20.57
N GLU A 132 -6.71 2.38 -19.79
CA GLU A 132 -7.48 1.17 -20.12
C GLU A 132 -8.16 1.30 -21.49
N TRP A 133 -8.69 2.49 -21.77
CA TRP A 133 -9.04 2.97 -23.10
C TRP A 133 -8.80 4.48 -23.16
N SER A 134 -8.62 5.00 -24.36
CA SER A 134 -8.27 6.41 -24.56
C SER A 134 -9.25 7.37 -23.87
N GLY A 135 -8.73 8.23 -23.01
CA GLY A 135 -9.47 9.29 -22.33
C GLY A 135 -10.25 8.86 -21.09
N ARG A 136 -10.07 7.63 -20.62
CA ARG A 136 -10.75 7.17 -19.40
C ARG A 136 -10.25 7.93 -18.16
N THR A 137 -8.97 8.14 -18.04
CA THR A 137 -8.38 8.90 -16.90
C THR A 137 -8.94 10.31 -16.86
N GLU A 138 -9.00 11.00 -17.99
CA GLU A 138 -9.56 12.35 -18.09
C GLU A 138 -11.06 12.41 -17.79
N ALA A 139 -11.78 11.35 -18.11
CA ALA A 139 -13.23 11.28 -17.89
C ALA A 139 -13.59 10.91 -16.44
N ILE A 140 -12.88 9.96 -15.82
CA ILE A 140 -13.26 9.46 -14.49
C ILE A 140 -13.07 10.54 -13.41
N ILE A 141 -12.02 11.36 -13.49
CA ILE A 141 -11.69 12.37 -12.49
C ILE A 141 -12.85 13.35 -12.24
N PRO A 142 -13.34 14.12 -13.25
CA PRO A 142 -14.46 15.02 -13.05
C PRO A 142 -15.78 14.29 -12.79
N THR A 143 -15.97 13.09 -13.37
CA THR A 143 -17.19 12.31 -13.18
C THR A 143 -17.37 11.90 -11.72
N MET A 144 -16.31 11.45 -11.04
CA MET A 144 -16.39 11.10 -9.62
C MET A 144 -16.72 12.31 -8.75
N ARG A 145 -16.03 13.45 -8.94
CA ARG A 145 -16.33 14.67 -8.18
C ARG A 145 -17.77 15.11 -8.36
N LYS A 146 -18.25 15.12 -9.60
CA LYS A 146 -19.65 15.48 -9.90
C LYS A 146 -20.67 14.55 -9.24
N ALA A 147 -20.39 13.24 -9.21
CA ALA A 147 -21.32 12.23 -8.68
C ALA A 147 -21.31 12.16 -7.14
N LEU A 148 -20.14 12.27 -6.53
CA LEU A 148 -19.95 12.08 -5.09
C LEU A 148 -20.09 13.38 -4.30
N GLY A 149 -20.07 14.53 -4.97
CA GLY A 149 -20.21 15.84 -4.33
C GLY A 149 -18.92 16.38 -3.73
N ASP A 150 -18.96 17.63 -3.26
CA ASP A 150 -17.77 18.36 -2.79
C ASP A 150 -17.28 17.89 -1.40
N ASP A 151 -18.17 17.32 -0.60
CA ASP A 151 -17.85 16.83 0.75
C ASP A 151 -17.13 15.46 0.77
N ALA A 152 -17.13 14.73 -0.34
CA ALA A 152 -16.48 13.44 -0.44
C ALA A 152 -14.95 13.59 -0.57
N ALA A 153 -14.19 12.87 0.24
CA ALA A 153 -12.76 12.71 0.07
C ALA A 153 -12.48 11.82 -1.14
N LEU A 154 -11.80 12.36 -2.15
CA LEU A 154 -11.46 11.62 -3.37
C LEU A 154 -9.97 11.41 -3.48
N LEU A 155 -9.60 10.16 -3.77
CA LEU A 155 -8.24 9.70 -3.90
C LEU A 155 -8.08 8.96 -5.24
N VAL A 156 -6.88 9.00 -5.79
CA VAL A 156 -6.56 8.31 -7.04
C VAL A 156 -5.34 7.43 -6.87
N ASP A 157 -5.39 6.25 -7.48
CA ASP A 157 -4.29 5.32 -7.58
C ASP A 157 -3.87 5.12 -9.04
N GLY A 158 -2.63 5.51 -9.36
CA GLY A 158 -2.00 5.35 -10.67
C GLY A 158 -1.33 3.99 -10.86
N ASN A 159 -1.10 3.24 -9.77
CA ASN A 159 -0.36 1.96 -9.75
C ASN A 159 0.89 1.98 -10.64
N SER A 160 1.75 2.97 -10.41
CA SER A 160 3.02 3.10 -11.13
C SER A 160 2.86 3.31 -12.65
N GLY A 161 1.73 3.86 -13.11
CA GLY A 161 1.36 3.85 -14.54
C GLY A 161 2.06 4.88 -15.39
N PHE A 162 2.56 5.99 -14.81
CA PHE A 162 2.89 7.18 -15.59
C PHE A 162 4.37 7.56 -15.56
N SER A 163 4.81 8.24 -16.63
CA SER A 163 6.00 9.09 -16.61
C SER A 163 5.74 10.36 -15.78
N PRO A 164 6.80 11.05 -15.29
CA PRO A 164 6.62 12.31 -14.53
C PRO A 164 5.77 13.35 -15.26
N ASP A 165 6.02 13.58 -16.53
CA ASP A 165 5.27 14.55 -17.36
C ASP A 165 3.78 14.21 -17.41
N ARG A 166 3.44 12.94 -17.56
CA ARG A 166 2.04 12.49 -17.60
C ARG A 166 1.41 12.56 -16.21
N ALA A 167 2.13 12.10 -15.18
CA ALA A 167 1.70 12.14 -13.79
C ALA A 167 1.38 13.59 -13.33
N ILE A 168 2.25 14.55 -13.66
CA ILE A 168 2.02 15.96 -13.32
C ILE A 168 0.75 16.48 -14.00
N LYS A 169 0.51 16.14 -15.28
CA LYS A 169 -0.73 16.54 -15.99
C LYS A 169 -1.98 15.94 -15.32
N VAL A 170 -1.93 14.66 -14.97
CA VAL A 170 -3.03 14.00 -14.23
C VAL A 170 -3.20 14.64 -12.86
N GLY A 171 -2.10 14.87 -12.13
CA GLY A 171 -2.11 15.51 -10.82
C GLY A 171 -2.75 16.90 -10.83
N ARG A 172 -2.46 17.72 -11.83
CA ARG A 172 -3.12 19.04 -11.99
C ARG A 172 -4.63 18.90 -12.20
N MET A 173 -5.07 17.91 -12.98
CA MET A 173 -6.51 17.63 -13.11
C MET A 173 -7.12 17.18 -11.77
N LEU A 174 -6.39 16.43 -10.96
CA LEU A 174 -6.84 16.03 -9.62
C LEU A 174 -7.00 17.25 -8.72
N GLU A 175 -6.03 18.18 -8.71
CA GLU A 175 -6.10 19.46 -7.99
C GLU A 175 -7.31 20.27 -8.42
N ASP A 176 -7.54 20.44 -9.73
CA ASP A 176 -8.67 21.17 -10.29
C ASP A 176 -10.03 20.57 -9.91
N ASN A 177 -10.07 19.29 -9.56
CA ASN A 177 -11.27 18.57 -9.14
C ASN A 177 -11.29 18.26 -7.62
N GLY A 178 -10.40 18.86 -6.83
CA GLY A 178 -10.40 18.79 -5.37
C GLY A 178 -10.11 17.41 -4.79
N TYR A 179 -9.28 16.61 -5.46
CA TYR A 179 -8.80 15.34 -4.91
C TYR A 179 -7.77 15.58 -3.80
N GLU A 180 -7.68 14.66 -2.83
CA GLU A 180 -6.82 14.78 -1.67
C GLU A 180 -5.42 14.21 -1.91
N HIS A 181 -5.31 13.03 -2.57
CA HIS A 181 -4.00 12.49 -2.89
C HIS A 181 -3.93 11.68 -4.18
N PHE A 182 -2.69 11.53 -4.69
CA PHE A 182 -2.34 10.74 -5.84
C PHE A 182 -1.35 9.63 -5.45
N GLU A 183 -1.82 8.39 -5.43
CA GLU A 183 -1.05 7.20 -5.07
C GLU A 183 -0.28 6.65 -6.27
N GLU A 184 0.98 6.26 -6.05
CA GLU A 184 1.88 5.62 -7.04
C GLU A 184 1.81 6.23 -8.44
N PRO A 185 2.11 7.53 -8.61
CA PRO A 185 2.05 8.16 -9.94
C PRO A 185 3.03 7.55 -10.93
N CYS A 186 4.27 7.27 -10.50
CA CYS A 186 5.36 6.73 -11.31
C CYS A 186 5.74 5.31 -10.88
N PRO A 187 6.52 4.56 -11.69
CA PRO A 187 7.04 3.25 -11.29
C PRO A 187 7.67 3.31 -9.89
N TYR A 188 7.24 2.45 -8.98
CA TYR A 188 7.56 2.53 -7.55
C TYR A 188 9.08 2.51 -7.26
N TRP A 189 9.90 1.93 -8.14
CA TRP A 189 11.36 1.91 -8.02
C TRP A 189 12.04 3.20 -8.52
N GLU A 190 11.32 4.07 -9.26
CA GLU A 190 11.79 5.34 -9.80
C GLU A 190 11.49 6.49 -8.82
N LEU A 191 12.11 6.44 -7.64
CA LEU A 191 11.81 7.39 -6.54
C LEU A 191 12.10 8.84 -6.90
N GLU A 192 13.09 9.12 -7.75
CA GLU A 192 13.40 10.46 -8.24
C GLU A 192 12.28 11.01 -9.12
N GLN A 193 11.66 10.16 -9.95
CA GLN A 193 10.51 10.55 -10.76
C GLN A 193 9.28 10.85 -9.87
N THR A 194 9.04 10.01 -8.87
CA THR A 194 7.97 10.26 -7.90
C THR A 194 8.21 11.56 -7.12
N ALA A 195 9.47 11.82 -6.71
CA ALA A 195 9.85 13.08 -6.05
C ALA A 195 9.64 14.32 -6.95
N GLU A 196 9.89 14.21 -8.24
CA GLU A 196 9.61 15.28 -9.22
C GLU A 196 8.10 15.59 -9.27
N VAL A 197 7.25 14.55 -9.27
CA VAL A 197 5.80 14.71 -9.24
C VAL A 197 5.34 15.34 -7.93
N ALA A 198 5.83 14.86 -6.78
CA ALA A 198 5.49 15.40 -5.47
C ALA A 198 5.87 16.89 -5.33
N GLN A 199 7.04 17.28 -5.85
CA GLN A 199 7.46 18.69 -5.84
C GLN A 199 6.64 19.59 -6.78
N ALA A 200 6.05 19.03 -7.82
CA ALA A 200 5.27 19.79 -8.80
C ALA A 200 3.81 19.98 -8.40
N LEU A 201 3.26 19.11 -7.53
CA LEU A 201 1.86 19.13 -7.13
C LEU A 201 1.67 19.80 -5.76
N SER A 202 0.44 20.21 -5.47
CA SER A 202 0.00 20.72 -4.17
C SER A 202 -0.87 19.72 -3.40
N ILE A 203 -1.38 18.67 -4.07
CA ILE A 203 -2.00 17.53 -3.41
C ILE A 203 -0.93 16.55 -2.96
N ASP A 204 -1.23 15.77 -1.92
CA ASP A 204 -0.29 14.80 -1.39
C ASP A 204 -0.01 13.67 -2.40
N VAL A 205 1.24 13.27 -2.53
CA VAL A 205 1.65 12.06 -3.24
C VAL A 205 1.80 10.93 -2.24
N ALA A 206 1.16 9.79 -2.52
CA ALA A 206 1.20 8.61 -1.68
C ALA A 206 1.95 7.46 -2.37
N GLY A 207 2.54 6.55 -1.59
CA GLY A 207 3.19 5.38 -2.15
C GLY A 207 3.94 4.53 -1.14
N GLY A 208 4.52 3.43 -1.64
CA GLY A 208 5.32 2.51 -0.86
C GLY A 208 4.68 1.14 -0.63
N GLU A 209 3.46 0.87 -1.09
CA GLU A 209 2.81 -0.44 -0.90
C GLU A 209 3.61 -1.61 -1.51
N GLN A 210 4.47 -1.32 -2.52
CA GLN A 210 5.33 -2.33 -3.15
C GLN A 210 6.69 -2.47 -2.46
N ASP A 211 7.08 -1.53 -1.59
CA ASP A 211 8.41 -1.50 -1.00
C ASP A 211 8.57 -2.50 0.15
N TRP A 212 9.64 -3.26 0.07
CA TRP A 212 9.99 -4.32 1.02
C TRP A 212 11.33 -4.09 1.73
N ASP A 213 12.12 -3.09 1.30
CA ASP A 213 13.45 -2.81 1.80
C ASP A 213 13.49 -1.51 2.62
N LEU A 214 13.88 -1.61 3.90
CA LEU A 214 14.02 -0.44 4.78
C LEU A 214 15.02 0.61 4.25
N GLN A 215 16.04 0.22 3.46
CA GLN A 215 16.94 1.19 2.86
C GLN A 215 16.24 1.99 1.75
N ASN A 216 15.34 1.35 1.01
CA ASN A 216 14.53 2.06 0.02
C ASN A 216 13.53 3.02 0.70
N TRP A 217 12.93 2.64 1.83
CA TRP A 217 12.12 3.53 2.65
C TRP A 217 12.90 4.77 3.12
N LYS A 218 14.11 4.58 3.63
CA LYS A 218 14.99 5.71 4.01
C LYS A 218 15.30 6.63 2.83
N ARG A 219 15.52 6.08 1.65
CA ARG A 219 15.76 6.85 0.42
C ARG A 219 14.50 7.61 0.00
N MET A 220 13.33 6.98 0.03
CA MET A 220 12.04 7.58 -0.28
C MET A 220 11.78 8.82 0.61
N ILE A 221 12.00 8.68 1.91
CA ILE A 221 11.86 9.78 2.89
C ILE A 221 12.90 10.89 2.63
N ALA A 222 14.17 10.52 2.41
CA ALA A 222 15.24 11.48 2.18
C ALA A 222 15.02 12.31 0.90
N LEU A 223 14.47 11.71 -0.15
CA LEU A 223 14.10 12.37 -1.40
C LEU A 223 12.79 13.18 -1.30
N ARG A 224 12.02 13.00 -0.22
CA ARG A 224 10.64 13.48 -0.13
C ARG A 224 9.83 13.05 -1.35
N ALA A 225 9.97 11.78 -1.71
CA ALA A 225 9.29 11.22 -2.87
C ALA A 225 7.79 11.08 -2.65
N VAL A 226 7.37 10.94 -1.40
CA VAL A 226 5.95 10.86 -1.02
C VAL A 226 5.68 11.71 0.22
N ASP A 227 4.45 12.18 0.35
CA ASP A 227 3.90 12.88 1.51
C ASP A 227 3.19 11.90 2.45
N ILE A 228 2.61 10.84 1.88
CA ILE A 228 1.90 9.77 2.59
C ILE A 228 2.60 8.44 2.33
N ILE A 229 3.08 7.79 3.40
CA ILE A 229 3.68 6.47 3.33
C ILE A 229 2.63 5.37 3.50
N GLN A 230 2.75 4.29 2.72
CA GLN A 230 1.80 3.17 2.70
C GLN A 230 2.52 1.82 2.87
N PRO A 231 3.16 1.55 4.04
CA PRO A 231 3.83 0.27 4.25
C PRO A 231 2.79 -0.86 4.35
N ASP A 232 2.84 -1.80 3.41
CA ASP A 232 2.06 -3.04 3.49
C ASP A 232 2.79 -4.04 4.38
N ILE A 233 2.16 -4.43 5.50
CA ILE A 233 2.75 -5.35 6.48
C ILE A 233 3.08 -6.73 5.90
N LEU A 234 2.34 -7.16 4.85
CA LEU A 234 2.63 -8.43 4.19
C LEU A 234 3.81 -8.33 3.21
N TYR A 235 4.20 -7.11 2.80
CA TYR A 235 5.28 -6.91 1.83
C TYR A 235 6.57 -6.45 2.51
N VAL A 236 6.50 -5.58 3.50
CA VAL A 236 7.68 -5.08 4.21
C VAL A 236 8.31 -6.12 5.15
N GLY A 237 7.56 -7.15 5.53
CA GLY A 237 8.07 -8.26 6.35
C GLY A 237 7.43 -8.40 7.72
N GLY A 238 6.27 -7.79 7.94
CA GLY A 238 5.48 -7.91 9.15
C GLY A 238 5.25 -6.59 9.89
N ILE A 239 4.52 -6.66 10.98
CA ILE A 239 4.18 -5.52 11.83
C ILE A 239 5.45 -4.88 12.41
N SER A 240 6.40 -5.68 12.89
CA SER A 240 7.63 -5.18 13.50
C SER A 240 8.41 -4.28 12.55
N LEU A 241 8.60 -4.68 11.29
CA LEU A 241 9.30 -3.88 10.28
C LEU A 241 8.47 -2.69 9.78
N ALA A 242 7.14 -2.83 9.69
CA ALA A 242 6.28 -1.69 9.37
C ALA A 242 6.36 -0.57 10.42
N MET A 243 6.59 -0.92 11.69
CA MET A 243 6.78 0.06 12.76
C MET A 243 8.16 0.75 12.73
N GLU A 244 9.12 0.24 11.96
CA GLU A 244 10.42 0.88 11.75
C GLU A 244 10.40 1.91 10.61
N VAL A 245 9.41 1.82 9.71
CA VAL A 245 9.19 2.79 8.62
C VAL A 245 8.62 4.09 9.17
#